data_2c1d5fa9c0110b62c6dcfc525c8be230
#
_entry.id   2c1d5fa9c0110b62c6dcfc525c8be230
#
_cell.length_a   1.000
_cell.length_b   1.000
_cell.length_c   1.000
_cell.angle_alpha   90.00
_cell.angle_beta   90.00
_cell.angle_gamma   90.00
#
_symmetry.space_group_name_H-M   'P 1'
#
loop_
_entity.id
_entity.type
_entity.pdbx_description
1 polymer ?
#
loop_
_entity_poly.entity_id
_entity_poly.type
_entity_poly.pdbx_seq_one_letter_code
_entity_poly.pdbx_strand_id
1 'polypeptide(L)'
;MKTKDGLKLIERRFAKSSRLKRMLAEERVNLQAALLLRKAREEAGVTQVELAERVGTTQSVISRLEDADYAGHTLKILERLLNALGRQVVLGSEPVAAA
;
A
#
# COMPACT_ATOMS: atom_id res chain seq x y z
N MET A 1 -11.67 -20.39 34.65
CA MET A 1 -10.40 -19.95 34.05
C MET A 1 -9.46 -19.45 35.13
N LYS A 2 -8.27 -19.99 35.18
CA LYS A 2 -7.29 -19.59 36.20
C LYS A 2 -6.71 -18.23 35.86
N THR A 3 -6.76 -17.32 36.83
CA THR A 3 -6.48 -15.91 36.64
C THR A 3 -5.09 -15.62 36.05
N LYS A 4 -4.04 -16.29 36.55
CA LYS A 4 -2.66 -16.09 36.12
C LYS A 4 -2.43 -16.51 34.68
N ASP A 5 -2.91 -17.68 34.32
CA ASP A 5 -2.74 -18.23 32.97
C ASP A 5 -3.60 -17.46 31.96
N GLY A 6 -4.76 -17.03 32.41
CA GLY A 6 -5.66 -16.22 31.59
C GLY A 6 -5.07 -14.86 31.25
N LEU A 7 -4.44 -14.21 32.22
CA LEU A 7 -3.78 -12.90 32.01
C LEU A 7 -2.61 -13.03 31.05
N LYS A 8 -1.74 -14.03 31.22
CA LYS A 8 -0.62 -14.26 30.32
C LYS A 8 -1.09 -14.54 28.89
N LEU A 9 -2.16 -15.31 28.77
CA LEU A 9 -2.74 -15.61 27.46
C LEU A 9 -3.30 -14.35 26.79
N ILE A 10 -3.99 -13.52 27.56
CA ILE A 10 -4.54 -12.25 27.08
C ILE A 10 -3.40 -11.32 26.67
N GLU A 11 -2.35 -11.20 27.48
CA GLU A 11 -1.18 -10.37 27.15
C GLU A 11 -0.51 -10.82 25.86
N ARG A 12 -0.32 -12.13 25.68
CA ARG A 12 0.26 -12.67 24.45
C ARG A 12 -0.63 -12.40 23.24
N ARG A 13 -1.94 -12.58 23.38
CA ARG A 13 -2.89 -12.29 22.32
C ARG A 13 -2.91 -10.81 21.98
N PHE A 14 -2.80 -9.96 22.99
CA PHE A 14 -2.78 -8.52 22.81
C PHE A 14 -1.53 -8.08 22.04
N ALA A 15 -0.36 -8.61 22.44
CA ALA A 15 0.90 -8.33 21.76
C ALA A 15 0.88 -8.85 20.33
N LYS A 16 0.37 -10.06 20.11
CA LYS A 16 0.19 -10.64 18.79
C LYS A 16 -0.79 -9.82 17.95
N SER A 17 -1.89 -9.39 18.54
CA SER A 17 -2.89 -8.55 17.88
C SER A 17 -2.32 -7.21 17.46
N SER A 18 -1.49 -6.57 18.31
CA SER A 18 -0.82 -5.31 17.98
C SER A 18 0.18 -5.47 16.84
N ARG A 19 0.94 -6.55 16.85
CA ARG A 19 1.86 -6.87 15.76
C ARG A 19 1.10 -7.14 14.47
N LEU A 20 0.04 -7.92 14.55
CA LEU A 20 -0.81 -8.24 13.41
C LEU A 20 -1.46 -6.96 12.84
N LYS A 21 -1.96 -6.10 13.71
CA LYS A 21 -2.54 -4.81 13.28
C LYS A 21 -1.53 -3.96 12.52
N ARG A 22 -0.27 -3.93 12.98
CA ARG A 22 0.79 -3.20 12.27
C ARG A 22 1.07 -3.81 10.90
N MET A 23 1.17 -5.13 10.83
CA MET A 23 1.37 -5.84 9.57
C MET A 23 0.23 -5.58 8.59
N LEU A 24 -1.01 -5.67 9.07
CA LEU A 24 -2.19 -5.38 8.25
C LEU A 24 -2.24 -3.93 7.81
N ALA A 25 -1.81 -3.00 8.66
CA ALA A 25 -1.76 -1.58 8.31
C ALA A 25 -0.73 -1.32 7.21
N GLU A 26 0.44 -1.98 7.27
CA GLU A 26 1.47 -1.89 6.24
C GLU A 26 0.96 -2.45 4.92
N GLU A 27 0.31 -3.62 4.95
CA GLU A 27 -0.30 -4.22 3.77
C GLU A 27 -1.39 -3.34 3.17
N ARG A 28 -2.17 -2.68 4.02
CA ARG A 28 -3.21 -1.74 3.57
C ARG A 28 -2.60 -0.57 2.80
N VAL A 29 -1.51 -0.01 3.28
CA VAL A 29 -0.83 1.10 2.60
C VAL A 29 -0.27 0.65 1.26
N ASN A 30 0.34 -0.53 1.21
CA ASN A 30 0.83 -1.10 -0.04
C ASN A 30 -0.30 -1.34 -1.04
N LEU A 31 -1.42 -1.87 -0.57
CA LEU A 31 -2.61 -2.05 -1.40
C LEU A 31 -3.14 -0.72 -1.91
N GLN A 32 -3.21 0.30 -1.06
CA GLN A 32 -3.64 1.63 -1.46
C GLN A 32 -2.76 2.22 -2.55
N ALA A 33 -1.45 2.04 -2.44
CA ALA A 33 -0.49 2.51 -3.46
C ALA A 33 -0.74 1.83 -4.81
N ALA A 34 -0.92 0.52 -4.81
CA ALA A 34 -1.20 -0.25 -6.02
C ALA A 34 -2.52 0.18 -6.67
N LEU A 35 -3.58 0.29 -5.87
CA LEU A 35 -4.90 0.69 -6.35
C LEU A 35 -4.93 2.14 -6.84
N LEU A 36 -4.23 3.04 -6.14
CA LEU A 36 -4.12 4.44 -6.54
C LEU A 36 -3.51 4.56 -7.93
N LEU A 37 -2.42 3.85 -8.14
CA LEU A 37 -1.71 3.87 -9.41
C LEU A 37 -2.58 3.31 -10.53
N ARG A 38 -3.19 2.15 -10.32
CA ARG A 38 -4.06 1.51 -11.29
C ARG A 38 -5.26 2.40 -11.64
N LYS A 39 -5.91 2.94 -10.63
CA LYS A 39 -7.07 3.81 -10.82
C LYS A 39 -6.71 5.07 -11.61
N ALA A 40 -5.60 5.72 -11.25
CA ALA A 40 -5.14 6.91 -11.96
C ALA A 40 -4.84 6.60 -13.43
N ARG A 41 -4.23 5.46 -13.69
CA ARG A 41 -3.94 5.03 -15.05
C ARG A 41 -5.21 4.75 -15.85
N GLU A 42 -6.14 4.02 -15.29
CA GLU A 42 -7.42 3.68 -15.94
C GLU A 42 -8.27 4.93 -16.19
N GLU A 43 -8.33 5.85 -15.24
CA GLU A 43 -9.05 7.12 -15.40
C GLU A 43 -8.44 7.99 -16.50
N ALA A 44 -7.13 7.92 -16.70
CA ALA A 44 -6.44 8.62 -17.77
C ALA A 44 -6.61 7.92 -19.14
N GLY A 45 -7.19 6.72 -19.17
CA GLY A 45 -7.36 5.95 -20.40
C GLY A 45 -6.04 5.43 -20.96
N VAL A 46 -5.04 5.23 -20.10
CA VAL A 46 -3.69 4.83 -20.50
C VAL A 46 -3.49 3.36 -20.16
N THR A 47 -2.91 2.60 -21.10
CA THR A 47 -2.57 1.19 -20.84
C THR A 47 -1.28 1.09 -20.02
N GLN A 48 -1.03 -0.09 -19.46
CA GLN A 48 0.22 -0.35 -18.75
C GLN A 48 1.42 -0.17 -19.67
N VAL A 49 1.31 -0.60 -20.91
CA VAL A 49 2.38 -0.44 -21.92
C VAL A 49 2.64 1.04 -22.20
N GLU A 50 1.59 1.82 -22.40
CA GLU A 50 1.72 3.24 -22.67
C GLU A 50 2.35 3.99 -21.50
N LEU A 51 1.94 3.66 -20.27
CA LEU A 51 2.55 4.28 -19.09
C LEU A 51 4.03 3.90 -18.96
N ALA A 52 4.35 2.63 -19.19
CA ALA A 52 5.71 2.15 -19.19
C ALA A 52 6.60 2.94 -20.18
N GLU A 53 6.10 3.13 -21.39
CA GLU A 53 6.81 3.92 -22.42
C GLU A 53 7.01 5.38 -21.98
N ARG A 54 6.00 6.01 -21.40
CA ARG A 54 6.10 7.39 -20.94
C ARG A 54 7.17 7.62 -19.89
N VAL A 55 7.37 6.65 -19.00
CA VAL A 55 8.32 6.77 -17.90
C VAL A 55 9.66 6.05 -18.16
N GLY A 56 9.79 5.39 -19.31
CA GLY A 56 11.03 4.69 -19.66
C GLY A 56 11.26 3.40 -18.88
N THR A 57 10.21 2.65 -18.63
CA THR A 57 10.28 1.35 -17.97
C THR A 57 9.56 0.29 -18.81
N THR A 58 9.28 -0.88 -18.22
CA THR A 58 8.62 -1.99 -18.90
C THR A 58 7.21 -2.20 -18.36
N GLN A 59 6.36 -2.81 -19.18
CA GLN A 59 5.01 -3.19 -18.76
C GLN A 59 5.03 -4.11 -17.56
N SER A 60 6.01 -5.01 -17.46
CA SER A 60 6.16 -5.91 -16.31
C SER A 60 6.35 -5.15 -15.00
N VAL A 61 7.11 -4.06 -15.03
CA VAL A 61 7.33 -3.21 -13.86
C VAL A 61 6.02 -2.53 -13.46
N ILE A 62 5.29 -1.96 -14.42
CA ILE A 62 4.00 -1.32 -14.13
C ILE A 62 3.01 -2.34 -13.57
N SER A 63 2.92 -3.51 -14.18
CA SER A 63 2.03 -4.59 -13.72
C SER A 63 2.35 -4.98 -12.27
N ARG A 64 3.63 -5.06 -11.92
CA ARG A 64 4.06 -5.38 -10.56
C ARG A 64 3.69 -4.28 -9.56
N LEU A 65 3.88 -3.03 -9.94
CA LEU A 65 3.54 -1.88 -9.09
C LEU A 65 2.03 -1.77 -8.83
N GLU A 66 1.21 -2.28 -9.74
CA GLU A 66 -0.24 -2.31 -9.61
C GLU A 66 -0.76 -3.58 -8.93
N ASP A 67 0.12 -4.50 -8.57
CA ASP A 67 -0.24 -5.75 -7.91
C ASP A 67 -0.48 -5.51 -6.42
N ALA A 68 -1.61 -6.01 -5.92
CA ALA A 68 -2.01 -5.88 -4.53
C ALA A 68 -0.99 -6.47 -3.55
N ASP A 69 -0.23 -7.47 -3.98
CA ASP A 69 0.76 -8.14 -3.15
C ASP A 69 2.14 -7.48 -3.19
N TYR A 70 2.31 -6.47 -4.01
CA TYR A 70 3.61 -5.80 -4.12
C TYR A 70 3.80 -4.80 -2.97
N ALA A 71 4.98 -4.81 -2.38
CA ALA A 71 5.33 -3.98 -1.22
C ALA A 71 6.56 -3.10 -1.46
N GLY A 72 6.94 -2.87 -2.71
CA GLY A 72 8.15 -2.14 -3.06
C GLY A 72 7.92 -0.72 -3.57
N HIS A 73 6.74 -0.13 -3.34
CA HIS A 73 6.48 1.24 -3.76
C HIS A 73 7.34 2.24 -2.99
N THR A 74 7.91 3.21 -3.70
CA THR A 74 8.57 4.36 -3.08
C THR A 74 7.78 5.61 -3.43
N LEU A 75 7.91 6.64 -2.60
CA LEU A 75 7.25 7.93 -2.89
C LEU A 75 7.74 8.49 -4.22
N LYS A 76 9.02 8.32 -4.51
CA LYS A 76 9.62 8.80 -5.75
C LYS A 76 9.02 8.13 -6.98
N ILE A 77 8.85 6.82 -6.95
CA ILE A 77 8.26 6.10 -8.09
C ILE A 77 6.78 6.45 -8.27
N LEU A 78 6.04 6.57 -7.17
CA LEU A 78 4.64 6.98 -7.23
C LEU A 78 4.51 8.38 -7.81
N GLU A 79 5.33 9.31 -7.37
CA GLU A 79 5.36 10.68 -7.88
C GLU A 79 5.63 10.69 -9.39
N ARG A 80 6.64 9.94 -9.82
CA ARG A 80 7.02 9.87 -11.23
C ARG A 80 5.90 9.33 -12.10
N LEU A 81 5.26 8.24 -11.68
CA LEU A 81 4.19 7.62 -12.44
C LEU A 81 2.93 8.48 -12.46
N LEU A 82 2.55 9.04 -11.32
CA LEU A 82 1.38 9.90 -11.24
C LEU A 82 1.58 11.19 -12.01
N ASN A 83 2.77 11.78 -11.98
CA ASN A 83 3.09 12.96 -12.79
C ASN A 83 2.94 12.66 -14.28
N ALA A 84 3.35 11.49 -14.73
CA ALA A 84 3.18 11.05 -16.12
C ALA A 84 1.71 10.90 -16.51
N LEU A 85 0.83 10.75 -15.53
CA LEU A 85 -0.62 10.67 -15.72
C LEU A 85 -1.32 12.02 -15.46
N GLY A 86 -0.56 13.09 -15.31
CA GLY A 86 -1.11 14.42 -15.07
C GLY A 86 -1.59 14.65 -13.64
N ARG A 87 -1.09 13.87 -12.69
CA ARG A 87 -1.47 13.95 -11.28
C ARG A 87 -0.26 14.19 -10.39
N GLN A 88 -0.50 14.68 -9.20
CA GLN A 88 0.56 14.85 -8.20
C GLN A 88 0.25 14.04 -6.95
N VAL A 89 1.29 13.58 -6.28
CA VAL A 89 1.15 12.87 -5.00
C VAL A 89 0.80 13.88 -3.92
N VAL A 90 -0.21 13.54 -3.11
CA VAL A 90 -0.55 14.29 -1.92
C VAL A 90 -0.37 13.35 -0.73
N LEU A 91 0.36 13.81 0.27
CA LEU A 91 0.59 13.05 1.49
C LEU A 91 -0.34 13.53 2.60
N GLY A 92 -0.79 12.59 3.38
CA GLY A 92 -1.62 12.87 4.52
C GLY A 92 -1.45 11.81 5.59
N SER A 93 -2.00 12.08 6.74
CA SER A 93 -2.02 11.13 7.85
C SER A 93 -3.27 11.36 8.66
N GLU A 94 -3.67 10.34 9.39
CA GLU A 94 -4.81 10.42 10.29
C GLU A 94 -4.46 9.73 11.61
N PRO A 95 -5.10 10.11 12.72
CA PRO A 95 -4.88 9.41 13.98
C PRO A 95 -5.23 7.94 13.86
N VAL A 96 -4.45 7.10 14.50
CA VAL A 96 -4.79 5.68 14.59
C VAL A 96 -6.02 5.55 15.48
N ALA A 97 -6.97 4.72 15.06
CA ALA A 97 -8.16 4.46 15.86
C ALA A 97 -7.75 3.99 17.27
N ALA A 98 -8.39 4.58 18.29
CA ALA A 98 -8.12 4.22 19.69
C ALA A 98 -8.37 2.72 19.88
N ALA A 99 -7.42 2.08 20.56
CA ALA A 99 -7.55 0.67 20.87
C ALA A 99 -8.60 0.46 21.97
#